data_eaedbf91584283921423873464890272
#
_entry.id   eaedbf91584283921423873464890272
#
_cell.length_a   1.000
_cell.length_b   1.000
_cell.length_c   1.000
_cell.angle_alpha   90.00
_cell.angle_beta   90.00
_cell.angle_gamma   90.00
#
_symmetry.space_group_name_H-M   'P 1'
#
loop_
_entity.id
_entity.type
_entity.pdbx_description
1 polymer ?
#
loop_
_entity_poly.entity_id
_entity_poly.type
_entity_poly.pdbx_seq_one_letter_code
_entity_poly.pdbx_strand_id
1 'polypeptide(L)'
;MPVRITLDALLARKGLKAKQVAAQIGVSETHLSLFRSGKVRGVRFATLAKLCAVLECQPGDLIVYDADAADLVATDSTDDD
;
A
#
# COMPACT_ATOMS: atom_id res chain seq x y z
N MET A 1 1.76 -4.24 -12.94
CA MET A 1 1.50 -5.09 -11.82
C MET A 1 0.02 -5.30 -11.64
N PRO A 2 -0.41 -6.54 -11.38
CA PRO A 2 -1.83 -6.81 -11.16
C PRO A 2 -2.33 -6.25 -9.83
N VAL A 3 -1.44 -6.06 -8.87
CA VAL A 3 -1.81 -5.46 -7.59
C VAL A 3 -1.36 -4.00 -7.61
N ARG A 4 -2.31 -3.10 -7.36
CA ARG A 4 -2.02 -1.66 -7.37
C ARG A 4 -2.20 -1.08 -5.98
N ILE A 5 -1.41 -0.07 -5.70
CA ILE A 5 -1.52 0.68 -4.45
C ILE A 5 -2.36 1.91 -4.73
N THR A 6 -3.42 2.09 -3.95
CA THR A 6 -4.34 3.22 -4.13
C THR A 6 -4.24 4.23 -3.00
N LEU A 7 -3.13 4.24 -2.29
CA LEU A 7 -2.93 5.15 -1.17
C LEU A 7 -3.01 6.62 -1.59
N ASP A 8 -2.43 6.96 -2.73
CA ASP A 8 -2.45 8.35 -3.18
C ASP A 8 -3.87 8.89 -3.37
N ALA A 9 -4.74 8.08 -3.97
CA ALA A 9 -6.11 8.49 -4.17
C ALA A 9 -6.82 8.69 -2.83
N LEU A 10 -6.54 7.82 -1.87
CA LEU A 10 -7.16 7.91 -0.57
C LEU A 10 -6.67 9.14 0.19
N LEU A 11 -5.36 9.43 0.12
CA LEU A 11 -4.81 10.63 0.73
C LEU A 11 -5.46 11.89 0.17
N ALA A 12 -5.61 11.92 -1.15
CA ALA A 12 -6.23 13.07 -1.81
C ALA A 12 -7.67 13.25 -1.34
N ARG A 13 -8.43 12.15 -1.25
CA ARG A 13 -9.82 12.22 -0.81
C ARG A 13 -9.94 12.72 0.61
N LYS A 14 -8.99 12.36 1.47
CA LYS A 14 -9.06 12.73 2.88
C LYS A 14 -8.33 14.03 3.19
N GLY A 15 -7.69 14.63 2.19
CA GLY A 15 -6.98 15.88 2.40
C GLY A 15 -5.75 15.74 3.28
N LEU A 16 -5.12 14.55 3.25
CA LEU A 16 -3.94 14.29 4.07
C LEU A 16 -2.70 14.26 3.22
N LYS A 17 -1.58 14.63 3.83
CA LYS A 17 -0.29 14.59 3.17
C LYS A 17 0.47 13.36 3.61
N ALA A 18 1.21 12.75 2.68
CA ALA A 18 2.00 11.57 2.98
C ALA A 18 2.95 11.79 4.14
N LYS A 19 3.54 12.97 4.20
CA LYS A 19 4.46 13.32 5.28
C LYS A 19 3.80 13.20 6.65
N GLN A 20 2.56 13.67 6.75
CA GLN A 20 1.82 13.60 8.01
C GLN A 20 1.52 12.16 8.39
N VAL A 21 1.11 11.36 7.42
CA VAL A 21 0.79 9.96 7.66
C VAL A 21 2.03 9.20 8.07
N ALA A 22 3.15 9.42 7.38
CA ALA A 22 4.40 8.75 7.72
C ALA A 22 4.80 9.04 9.16
N ALA A 23 4.68 10.29 9.59
CA ALA A 23 5.01 10.65 10.96
C ALA A 23 4.10 9.95 11.96
N GLN A 24 2.81 9.84 11.65
CA GLN A 24 1.87 9.23 12.57
C GLN A 24 2.07 7.73 12.73
N ILE A 25 2.48 7.06 11.66
CA ILE A 25 2.67 5.61 11.74
C ILE A 25 4.11 5.21 12.04
N GLY A 26 5.01 6.20 12.13
CA GLY A 26 6.37 5.92 12.54
C GLY A 26 7.27 5.35 11.46
N VAL A 27 7.00 5.66 10.19
CA VAL A 27 7.88 5.25 9.10
C VAL A 27 8.46 6.49 8.43
N SER A 28 9.56 6.31 7.70
CA SER A 28 10.17 7.43 6.99
C SER A 28 9.32 7.81 5.78
N GLU A 29 9.45 9.06 5.35
CA GLU A 29 8.78 9.50 4.13
C GLU A 29 9.25 8.70 2.93
N THR A 30 10.54 8.34 2.90
CA THR A 30 11.08 7.54 1.81
C THR A 30 10.41 6.18 1.75
N HIS A 31 10.24 5.54 2.91
CA HIS A 31 9.59 4.24 2.96
C HIS A 31 8.13 4.33 2.50
N LEU A 32 7.42 5.33 2.95
CA LEU A 32 6.04 5.51 2.54
C LEU A 32 5.94 5.84 1.06
N SER A 33 6.90 6.61 0.54
CA SER A 33 6.94 6.93 -0.89
C SER A 33 7.13 5.68 -1.73
N LEU A 34 7.98 4.76 -1.28
CA LEU A 34 8.16 3.49 -1.98
C LEU A 34 6.86 2.69 -1.99
N PHE A 35 6.15 2.69 -0.89
CA PHE A 35 4.85 2.01 -0.82
C PHE A 35 3.85 2.65 -1.78
N ARG A 36 3.77 3.97 -1.77
CA ARG A 36 2.83 4.70 -2.64
C ARG A 36 3.09 4.43 -4.12
N SER A 37 4.34 4.29 -4.49
CA SER A 37 4.69 4.07 -5.90
C SER A 37 4.57 2.62 -6.32
N GLY A 38 4.26 1.73 -5.39
CA GLY A 38 4.14 0.31 -5.67
C GLY A 38 5.47 -0.38 -5.87
N LYS A 39 6.56 0.23 -5.43
CA LYS A 39 7.89 -0.35 -5.61
C LYS A 39 8.32 -1.26 -4.47
N VAL A 40 7.50 -1.36 -3.43
CA VAL A 40 7.79 -2.31 -2.36
C VAL A 40 7.38 -3.70 -2.79
N ARG A 41 8.06 -4.71 -2.26
CA ARG A 41 7.74 -6.10 -2.57
C ARG A 41 6.63 -6.63 -1.68
N GLY A 42 6.40 -5.99 -0.57
CA GLY A 42 5.34 -6.40 0.33
C GLY A 42 5.16 -5.37 1.41
N VAL A 43 4.19 -5.59 2.25
CA VAL A 43 3.91 -4.69 3.37
C VAL A 43 3.61 -5.54 4.59
N ARG A 44 4.14 -5.12 5.72
CA ARG A 44 3.86 -5.82 6.96
C ARG A 44 2.44 -5.54 7.41
N PHE A 45 1.80 -6.55 7.96
CA PHE A 45 0.45 -6.37 8.48
C PHE A 45 0.39 -5.27 9.54
N ALA A 46 1.43 -5.14 10.36
CA ALA A 46 1.45 -4.10 11.37
C ALA A 46 1.41 -2.71 10.74
N THR A 47 2.19 -2.51 9.67
CA THR A 47 2.18 -1.24 8.96
C THR A 47 0.84 -0.99 8.28
N LEU A 48 0.29 -2.04 7.68
CA LEU A 48 -1.01 -1.94 7.04
C LEU A 48 -2.09 -1.58 8.05
N ALA A 49 -2.04 -2.17 9.24
CA ALA A 49 -3.00 -1.85 10.29
C ALA A 49 -2.89 -0.39 10.72
N LYS A 50 -1.66 0.12 10.83
CA LYS A 50 -1.47 1.51 11.20
C LYS A 50 -2.01 2.46 10.14
N LEU A 51 -1.79 2.13 8.87
CA LEU A 51 -2.34 2.93 7.78
C LEU A 51 -3.87 2.93 7.84
N CYS A 52 -4.46 1.78 8.05
CA CYS A 52 -5.92 1.69 8.15
C CYS A 52 -6.45 2.49 9.33
N ALA A 53 -5.74 2.46 10.45
CA ALA A 53 -6.17 3.20 11.63
C ALA A 53 -6.10 4.71 11.42
N VAL A 54 -5.01 5.19 10.84
CA VAL A 54 -4.82 6.63 10.61
C VAL A 54 -5.79 7.12 9.55
N LEU A 55 -5.99 6.35 8.49
CA LEU A 55 -6.81 6.76 7.37
C LEU A 55 -8.28 6.36 7.53
N GLU A 56 -8.58 5.61 8.59
CA GLU A 56 -9.95 5.14 8.85
C GLU A 56 -10.50 4.42 7.63
N CYS A 57 -9.76 3.42 7.18
CA CYS A 57 -10.12 2.68 5.98
C CYS A 57 -9.82 1.20 6.16
N GLN A 58 -10.19 0.41 5.16
CA GLN A 58 -9.90 -1.02 5.12
C GLN A 58 -8.72 -1.28 4.20
N PRO A 59 -8.04 -2.41 4.35
CA PRO A 59 -6.93 -2.74 3.44
C PRO A 59 -7.33 -2.70 1.97
N GLY A 60 -8.56 -3.09 1.65
CA GLY A 60 -9.03 -3.04 0.28
C GLY A 60 -9.13 -1.64 -0.30
N ASP A 61 -9.07 -0.60 0.56
CA ASP A 61 -9.05 0.77 0.09
C ASP A 61 -7.64 1.22 -0.28
N LEU A 62 -6.63 0.47 0.14
CA LEU A 62 -5.23 0.81 -0.08
C LEU A 62 -4.60 -0.01 -1.19
N ILE A 63 -5.05 -1.24 -1.36
CA ILE A 63 -4.46 -2.21 -2.28
C ILE A 63 -5.59 -2.85 -3.06
N VAL A 64 -5.48 -2.85 -4.38
CA VAL A 64 -6.49 -3.48 -5.22
C VAL A 64 -5.82 -4.44 -6.18
N TYR A 65 -6.56 -5.45 -6.59
CA TYR A 65 -6.09 -6.47 -7.51
C TYR A 65 -6.86 -6.34 -8.82
N ASP A 66 -6.12 -6.26 -9.91
CA ASP A 66 -6.70 -6.29 -11.24
C ASP A 66 -6.61 -7.72 -11.75
N ALA A 67 -7.74 -8.39 -11.89
CA ALA A 67 -7.78 -9.80 -12.22
C ALA A 67 -7.08 -10.09 -13.54
N ASP A 68 -6.20 -11.09 -13.52
CA ASP A 68 -5.46 -11.51 -14.70
C ASP A 68 -5.16 -12.98 -14.52
N ALA A 69 -5.68 -13.81 -15.43
CA ALA A 69 -5.48 -15.24 -15.34
C ALA A 69 -4.00 -15.63 -15.38
N ALA A 70 -3.17 -14.82 -16.00
CA ALA A 70 -1.74 -15.11 -16.07
C ALA A 70 -1.08 -15.11 -14.70
N ASP A 71 -1.69 -14.48 -13.71
CA ASP A 71 -1.10 -14.42 -12.37
C ASP A 71 -1.02 -15.79 -11.72
N LEU A 72 -1.88 -16.70 -12.11
CA LEU A 72 -1.84 -18.05 -11.56
C LEU A 72 -0.70 -18.90 -12.13
N VAL A 73 -0.18 -18.51 -13.28
CA VAL A 73 0.93 -19.24 -13.87
C VAL A 73 2.25 -18.48 -13.77
N ALA A 74 2.22 -17.32 -13.18
CA ALA A 74 3.44 -16.55 -12.96
C ALA A 74 4.31 -17.29 -11.97
N THR A 75 5.59 -17.32 -12.23
CA THR A 75 6.41 -18.17 -11.45
C THR A 75 7.30 -17.49 -10.49
N ASP A 76 7.36 -16.25 -10.55
CA ASP A 76 8.30 -15.64 -9.76
C ASP A 76 7.84 -15.37 -8.46
N SER A 77 7.31 -15.77 -8.18
CA SER A 77 7.07 -15.63 -7.14
C SER A 77 7.51 -15.45 -6.06
N THR A 78 7.76 -15.28 -5.69
CA THR A 78 8.26 -15.17 -4.78
C THR A 78 8.00 -14.53 -3.89
N ASP A 79 7.56 -14.17 -3.56
CA ASP A 79 7.43 -13.59 -2.75
C ASP A 79 6.93 -13.33 -1.93
N ASP A 80 6.54 -13.37 -1.66
CA ASP A 80 6.08 -13.19 -0.98
C ASP A 80 5.95 -12.82 0.01
N ASP A 81 5.79 -12.50 0.42
CA ASP A 81 5.58 -12.15 1.41
C ASP A 81 5.29 -11.76 2.03
#